data_cbfb48762f6929d783b64a7ea1c66917
#
_entry.id   cbfb48762f6929d783b64a7ea1c66917
#
_cell.length_a   1.000
_cell.length_b   1.000
_cell.length_c   1.000
_cell.angle_alpha   90.00
_cell.angle_beta   90.00
_cell.angle_gamma   90.00
#
_symmetry.space_group_name_H-M   'P 1'
#
loop_
_entity.id
_entity.type
_entity.pdbx_description
1 polymer ?
#
loop_
_entity_poly.entity_id
_entity_poly.type
_entity_poly.pdbx_seq_one_letter_code
_entity_poly.pdbx_strand_id
1 'polypeptide(L)'
;MSTKGSRKLQRGAAALEFAIVLPVLVLLLLGIIDFGVVMGAQTQISNAAREGARAGALSGSYTQAENAAKNAIASMPGATNSATKVTITCTTPSGANCSMIDTTSDTGSTIKVSIAYLHTWISPVMLGMDPTITLHADSQMRIEA
;
A
#
# COMPACT_ATOMS: atom_id res chain seq x y z
N MET A 1 31.17 53.73 -23.64
CA MET A 1 30.22 52.98 -24.49
C MET A 1 29.72 51.77 -23.73
N SER A 2 28.43 51.62 -23.68
CA SER A 2 27.66 50.89 -22.63
C SER A 2 27.63 49.38 -22.80
N THR A 3 28.09 48.61 -21.80
CA THR A 3 28.07 47.14 -21.69
C THR A 3 26.73 46.59 -21.17
N LYS A 4 25.64 47.37 -21.21
CA LYS A 4 24.32 47.03 -20.66
C LYS A 4 23.53 45.95 -21.44
N GLY A 5 23.87 45.72 -22.72
CA GLY A 5 23.16 44.73 -23.59
C GLY A 5 23.54 43.27 -23.32
N SER A 6 24.80 43.00 -22.98
CA SER A 6 25.32 41.64 -22.78
C SER A 6 24.71 40.92 -21.58
N ARG A 7 24.43 41.62 -20.48
CA ARG A 7 23.85 41.03 -19.27
C ARG A 7 22.40 40.59 -19.42
N LYS A 8 21.61 41.18 -20.33
CA LYS A 8 20.21 40.79 -20.59
C LYS A 8 20.14 39.52 -21.41
N LEU A 9 21.02 39.31 -22.35
CA LEU A 9 21.13 38.11 -23.18
C LEU A 9 21.57 36.88 -22.33
N GLN A 10 22.54 37.05 -21.46
CA GLN A 10 23.00 36.01 -20.53
C GLN A 10 21.92 35.56 -19.54
N ARG A 11 21.07 36.47 -19.05
CA ARG A 11 19.93 36.15 -18.19
C ARG A 11 18.86 35.33 -18.92
N GLY A 12 18.63 35.60 -20.19
CA GLY A 12 17.69 34.83 -21.02
C GLY A 12 18.18 33.40 -21.31
N ALA A 13 19.49 33.24 -21.61
CA ALA A 13 20.09 31.93 -21.84
C ALA A 13 20.00 31.03 -20.59
N ALA A 14 20.37 31.54 -19.39
CA ALA A 14 20.26 30.79 -18.15
C ALA A 14 18.80 30.40 -17.80
N ALA A 15 17.84 31.28 -18.10
CA ALA A 15 16.43 30.97 -17.89
C ALA A 15 15.93 29.84 -18.83
N LEU A 16 16.41 29.80 -20.07
CA LEU A 16 16.08 28.74 -21.01
C LEU A 16 16.70 27.40 -20.59
N GLU A 17 17.94 27.39 -20.16
CA GLU A 17 18.61 26.18 -19.62
C GLU A 17 17.84 25.63 -18.40
N PHE A 18 17.46 26.49 -17.47
CA PHE A 18 16.65 26.09 -16.32
C PHE A 18 15.27 25.53 -16.73
N ALA A 19 14.61 26.16 -17.71
CA ALA A 19 13.29 25.72 -18.17
C ALA A 19 13.30 24.31 -18.78
N ILE A 20 14.43 23.89 -19.38
CA ILE A 20 14.59 22.54 -19.94
C ILE A 20 14.85 21.50 -18.83
N VAL A 21 15.60 21.88 -17.78
CA VAL A 21 15.96 20.98 -16.69
C VAL A 21 14.82 20.83 -15.67
N LEU A 22 14.03 21.90 -15.48
CA LEU A 22 12.96 21.95 -14.48
C LEU A 22 11.95 20.79 -14.59
N PRO A 23 11.40 20.42 -15.77
CA PRO A 23 10.47 19.32 -15.88
C PRO A 23 11.06 17.97 -15.41
N VAL A 24 12.32 17.72 -15.75
CA VAL A 24 13.02 16.49 -15.34
C VAL A 24 13.21 16.45 -13.82
N LEU A 25 13.59 17.59 -13.23
CA LEU A 25 13.75 17.72 -11.79
C LEU A 25 12.42 17.48 -11.06
N VAL A 26 11.33 18.06 -11.56
CA VAL A 26 9.98 17.89 -10.97
C VAL A 26 9.54 16.43 -11.05
N LEU A 27 9.73 15.76 -12.18
CA LEU A 27 9.40 14.33 -12.31
C LEU A 27 10.21 13.45 -11.34
N LEU A 28 11.49 13.77 -11.15
CA LEU A 28 12.34 13.06 -10.20
C LEU A 28 11.83 13.25 -8.77
N LEU A 29 11.49 14.47 -8.38
CA LEU A 29 10.94 14.76 -7.05
C LEU A 29 9.61 14.05 -6.81
N LEU A 30 8.71 14.06 -7.79
CA LEU A 30 7.43 13.34 -7.70
C LEU A 30 7.65 11.83 -7.57
N GLY A 31 8.60 11.26 -8.32
CA GLY A 31 8.95 9.84 -8.20
C GLY A 31 9.45 9.46 -6.80
N ILE A 32 10.26 10.31 -6.17
CA ILE A 32 10.73 10.09 -4.80
C ILE A 32 9.55 10.13 -3.81
N ILE A 33 8.64 11.10 -3.97
CA ILE A 33 7.45 11.22 -3.11
C ILE A 33 6.57 9.99 -3.27
N ASP A 34 6.25 9.59 -4.50
CA ASP A 34 5.43 8.42 -4.80
C ASP A 34 6.03 7.15 -4.18
N PHE A 35 7.33 6.94 -4.34
CA PHE A 35 8.01 5.81 -3.74
C PHE A 35 7.89 5.80 -2.21
N GLY A 36 8.05 6.95 -1.56
CA GLY A 36 7.89 7.08 -0.11
C GLY A 36 6.48 6.73 0.35
N VAL A 37 5.46 7.19 -0.38
CA VAL A 37 4.04 6.89 -0.07
C VAL A 37 3.74 5.40 -0.25
N VAL A 38 4.23 4.77 -1.33
CA VAL A 38 4.08 3.32 -1.57
C VAL A 38 4.73 2.49 -0.47
N MET A 39 5.95 2.84 -0.03
CA MET A 39 6.63 2.14 1.06
C MET A 39 5.85 2.26 2.38
N GLY A 40 5.30 3.46 2.66
CA GLY A 40 4.41 3.68 3.79
C GLY A 40 3.14 2.82 3.73
N ALA A 41 2.48 2.79 2.57
CA ALA A 41 1.29 1.98 2.35
C ALA A 41 1.59 0.48 2.50
N GLN A 42 2.71 -0.02 1.94
CA GLN A 42 3.14 -1.42 2.07
C GLN A 42 3.36 -1.81 3.54
N THR A 43 3.95 -0.93 4.34
CA THR A 43 4.13 -1.16 5.77
C THR A 43 2.79 -1.23 6.50
N GLN A 44 1.85 -0.35 6.18
CA GLN A 44 0.52 -0.30 6.81
C GLN A 44 -0.29 -1.56 6.50
N ILE A 45 -0.37 -2.00 5.23
CA ILE A 45 -1.10 -3.22 4.88
C ILE A 45 -0.45 -4.47 5.49
N SER A 46 0.88 -4.50 5.63
CA SER A 46 1.59 -5.59 6.30
C SER A 46 1.25 -5.67 7.79
N ASN A 47 1.16 -4.52 8.47
CA ASN A 47 0.75 -4.45 9.86
C ASN A 47 -0.73 -4.84 10.03
N ALA A 48 -1.61 -4.38 9.12
CA ALA A 48 -3.02 -4.73 9.11
C ALA A 48 -3.26 -6.23 8.91
N ALA A 49 -2.51 -6.87 8.00
CA ALA A 49 -2.57 -8.31 7.82
C ALA A 49 -2.17 -9.08 9.07
N ARG A 50 -1.14 -8.61 9.79
CA ARG A 50 -0.73 -9.21 11.07
C ARG A 50 -1.78 -9.03 12.17
N GLU A 51 -2.36 -7.85 12.28
CA GLU A 51 -3.40 -7.58 13.29
C GLU A 51 -4.66 -8.41 13.00
N GLY A 52 -5.07 -8.51 11.73
CA GLY A 52 -6.15 -9.39 11.32
C GLY A 52 -5.89 -10.86 11.64
N ALA A 53 -4.69 -11.36 11.30
CA ALA A 53 -4.30 -12.74 11.61
C ALA A 53 -4.29 -13.01 13.12
N ARG A 54 -3.78 -12.06 13.91
CA ARG A 54 -3.77 -12.14 15.38
C ARG A 54 -5.18 -12.16 15.95
N ALA A 55 -6.04 -11.24 15.52
CA ALA A 55 -7.42 -11.18 15.98
C ALA A 55 -8.18 -12.47 15.65
N GLY A 56 -7.98 -13.01 14.44
CA GLY A 56 -8.59 -14.27 14.03
C GLY A 56 -8.07 -15.48 14.80
N ALA A 57 -6.76 -15.53 15.07
CA ALA A 57 -6.15 -16.63 15.83
C ALA A 57 -6.63 -16.67 17.30
N LEU A 58 -6.87 -15.48 17.88
CA LEU A 58 -7.35 -15.37 19.27
C LEU A 58 -8.85 -15.61 19.42
N SER A 59 -9.65 -15.21 18.43
CA SER A 59 -11.10 -15.24 18.49
C SER A 59 -11.73 -16.46 17.81
N GLY A 60 -11.01 -17.17 16.97
CA GLY A 60 -11.55 -18.21 16.11
C GLY A 60 -12.63 -17.70 15.14
N SER A 61 -12.61 -16.41 14.77
CA SER A 61 -13.68 -15.79 13.98
C SER A 61 -13.16 -15.07 12.75
N TYR A 62 -13.68 -15.45 11.58
CA TYR A 62 -13.41 -14.74 10.32
C TYR A 62 -13.82 -13.27 10.38
N THR A 63 -14.98 -12.98 10.97
CA THR A 63 -15.50 -11.61 11.07
C THR A 63 -14.61 -10.71 11.92
N GLN A 64 -14.09 -11.22 13.03
CA GLN A 64 -13.17 -10.44 13.86
C GLN A 64 -11.83 -10.21 13.18
N ALA A 65 -11.29 -11.22 12.49
CA ALA A 65 -10.08 -11.08 11.69
C ALA A 65 -10.25 -10.03 10.58
N GLU A 66 -11.37 -10.07 9.86
CA GLU A 66 -11.69 -9.14 8.79
C GLU A 66 -11.85 -7.70 9.31
N ASN A 67 -12.62 -7.54 10.39
CA ASN A 67 -12.84 -6.23 11.00
C ASN A 67 -11.53 -5.63 11.54
N ALA A 68 -10.68 -6.41 12.19
CA ALA A 68 -9.39 -5.95 12.67
C ALA A 68 -8.49 -5.48 11.51
N ALA A 69 -8.39 -6.27 10.43
CA ALA A 69 -7.63 -5.90 9.26
C ALA A 69 -8.19 -4.64 8.57
N LYS A 70 -9.51 -4.54 8.38
CA LYS A 70 -10.16 -3.37 7.78
C LYS A 70 -9.99 -2.11 8.62
N ASN A 71 -10.14 -2.21 9.95
CA ASN A 71 -9.95 -1.08 10.85
C ASN A 71 -8.52 -0.57 10.83
N ALA A 72 -7.54 -1.47 10.72
CA ALA A 72 -6.12 -1.11 10.65
C ALA A 72 -5.74 -0.33 9.38
N ILE A 73 -6.45 -0.54 8.25
CA ILE A 73 -6.24 0.21 7.01
C ILE A 73 -7.24 1.36 6.82
N ALA A 74 -8.22 1.55 7.70
CA ALA A 74 -9.33 2.48 7.51
C ALA A 74 -8.90 3.94 7.25
N SER A 75 -7.75 4.34 7.78
CA SER A 75 -7.17 5.68 7.57
C SER A 75 -6.44 5.85 6.24
N MET A 76 -6.24 4.78 5.48
CA MET A 76 -5.53 4.84 4.20
C MET A 76 -6.44 5.39 3.09
N PRO A 77 -5.94 6.25 2.19
CA PRO A 77 -6.69 6.71 1.03
C PRO A 77 -7.16 5.55 0.17
N GLY A 78 -8.46 5.41 -0.08
CA GLY A 78 -8.99 4.32 -0.89
C GLY A 78 -9.15 2.96 -0.17
N ALA A 79 -8.97 2.91 1.15
CA ALA A 79 -9.17 1.68 1.94
C ALA A 79 -10.59 1.10 1.82
N THR A 80 -11.59 1.97 1.65
CA THR A 80 -13.01 1.59 1.47
C THR A 80 -13.38 1.34 0.01
N ASN A 81 -12.43 1.45 -0.93
CA ASN A 81 -12.66 1.18 -2.33
C ASN A 81 -12.97 -0.32 -2.53
N SER A 82 -13.90 -0.63 -3.42
CA SER A 82 -14.26 -2.02 -3.79
C SER A 82 -13.07 -2.82 -4.36
N ALA A 83 -12.04 -2.15 -4.84
CA ALA A 83 -10.79 -2.76 -5.30
C ALA A 83 -9.85 -3.19 -4.17
N THR A 84 -10.02 -2.63 -2.94
CA THR A 84 -9.28 -3.08 -1.76
C THR A 84 -9.97 -4.30 -1.17
N LYS A 85 -9.29 -5.44 -1.17
CA LYS A 85 -9.83 -6.72 -0.71
C LYS A 85 -9.06 -7.24 0.50
N VAL A 86 -9.80 -7.64 1.52
CA VAL A 86 -9.29 -8.44 2.64
C VAL A 86 -9.83 -9.85 2.47
N THR A 87 -8.95 -10.83 2.33
CA THR A 87 -9.30 -12.23 2.18
C THR A 87 -8.73 -13.01 3.35
N ILE A 88 -9.57 -13.82 3.99
CA ILE A 88 -9.18 -14.63 5.11
C ILE A 88 -9.38 -16.10 4.75
N THR A 89 -8.37 -16.88 4.98
CA THR A 89 -8.39 -18.33 4.81
C THR A 89 -7.90 -18.99 6.09
N CYS A 90 -8.48 -20.14 6.42
CA CYS A 90 -8.01 -20.94 7.51
C CYS A 90 -7.81 -22.37 7.02
N THR A 91 -6.68 -22.96 7.42
CA THR A 91 -6.29 -24.31 6.98
C THR A 91 -5.93 -25.16 8.19
N THR A 92 -6.57 -26.32 8.31
CA THR A 92 -6.27 -27.31 9.36
C THR A 92 -4.89 -27.95 9.14
N PRO A 93 -4.29 -28.59 10.15
CA PRO A 93 -3.04 -29.33 9.98
C PRO A 93 -3.11 -30.45 8.91
N SER A 94 -4.31 -30.94 8.61
CA SER A 94 -4.56 -31.93 7.54
C SER A 94 -4.71 -31.31 6.14
N GLY A 95 -4.67 -29.97 6.03
CA GLY A 95 -4.81 -29.26 4.75
C GLY A 95 -6.26 -28.96 4.35
N ALA A 96 -7.26 -29.27 5.17
CA ALA A 96 -8.65 -28.92 4.94
C ALA A 96 -8.95 -27.46 5.39
N ASN A 97 -10.05 -26.88 4.90
CA ASN A 97 -10.52 -25.59 5.41
C ASN A 97 -11.10 -25.76 6.81
N CYS A 98 -10.79 -24.83 7.72
CA CYS A 98 -11.37 -24.82 9.06
C CYS A 98 -12.76 -24.18 9.09
N SER A 99 -13.51 -24.49 10.16
CA SER A 99 -14.85 -23.93 10.39
C SER A 99 -14.81 -22.48 10.91
N MET A 100 -13.80 -22.09 11.67
CA MET A 100 -13.70 -20.76 12.34
C MET A 100 -14.94 -20.38 13.18
N ILE A 101 -15.71 -21.38 13.61
CA ILE A 101 -16.90 -21.17 14.46
C ILE A 101 -16.63 -21.65 15.88
N ASP A 102 -15.74 -22.62 16.03
CA ASP A 102 -15.36 -23.22 17.31
C ASP A 102 -13.83 -23.26 17.42
N THR A 103 -13.30 -22.46 18.32
CA THR A 103 -11.86 -22.35 18.59
C THR A 103 -11.25 -23.66 19.10
N THR A 104 -12.03 -24.52 19.73
CA THR A 104 -11.54 -25.81 20.26
C THR A 104 -11.34 -26.84 19.19
N SER A 105 -12.16 -26.83 18.12
CA SER A 105 -12.03 -27.77 17.01
C SER A 105 -10.96 -27.34 16.01
N ASP A 106 -10.62 -26.05 15.98
CA ASP A 106 -9.65 -25.47 15.02
C ASP A 106 -8.24 -25.27 15.63
N THR A 107 -8.02 -25.73 16.86
CA THR A 107 -6.69 -25.69 17.52
C THR A 107 -5.62 -26.34 16.64
N GLY A 108 -4.50 -25.63 16.49
CA GLY A 108 -3.40 -26.07 15.65
C GLY A 108 -3.55 -25.72 14.17
N SER A 109 -4.72 -25.18 13.76
CA SER A 109 -4.95 -24.68 12.41
C SER A 109 -4.22 -23.35 12.17
N THR A 110 -4.04 -23.00 10.90
CA THR A 110 -3.36 -21.75 10.50
C THR A 110 -4.38 -20.83 9.84
N ILE A 111 -4.53 -19.63 10.42
CA ILE A 111 -5.26 -18.54 9.78
C ILE A 111 -4.30 -17.71 8.93
N LYS A 112 -4.71 -17.40 7.70
CA LYS A 112 -3.99 -16.51 6.77
C LYS A 112 -4.90 -15.35 6.41
N VAL A 113 -4.39 -14.13 6.58
CA VAL A 113 -5.02 -12.89 6.16
C VAL A 113 -4.22 -12.31 5.00
N SER A 114 -4.88 -12.10 3.87
CA SER A 114 -4.31 -11.52 2.65
C SER A 114 -5.01 -10.22 2.35
N ILE A 115 -4.25 -9.13 2.18
CA ILE A 115 -4.77 -7.81 1.81
C ILE A 115 -4.24 -7.45 0.43
N ALA A 116 -5.16 -7.12 -0.49
CA ALA A 116 -4.85 -6.51 -1.76
C ALA A 116 -5.35 -5.06 -1.73
N TYR A 117 -4.44 -4.10 -1.83
CA TYR A 117 -4.73 -2.67 -1.75
C TYR A 117 -4.39 -1.98 -3.05
N LEU A 118 -5.37 -1.28 -3.65
CA LEU A 118 -5.16 -0.51 -4.87
C LEU A 118 -4.62 0.88 -4.52
N HIS A 119 -3.37 1.12 -4.90
CA HIS A 119 -2.69 2.41 -4.73
C HIS A 119 -2.67 3.19 -6.04
N THR A 120 -2.84 4.52 -5.95
CA THR A 120 -2.76 5.42 -7.11
C THR A 120 -1.51 6.30 -6.99
N TRP A 121 -0.67 6.26 -8.03
CA TRP A 121 0.55 7.06 -8.15
C TRP A 121 0.22 8.45 -8.69
N ILE A 122 1.03 9.43 -8.34
CA ILE A 122 0.91 10.81 -8.82
C ILE A 122 1.71 11.01 -10.13
N SER A 123 2.95 10.51 -10.17
CA SER A 123 3.87 10.76 -11.28
C SER A 123 3.43 10.15 -12.61
N PRO A 124 2.87 8.92 -12.71
CA PRO A 124 2.42 8.36 -13.99
C PRO A 124 1.25 9.12 -14.62
N VAL A 125 0.37 9.74 -13.81
CA VAL A 125 -0.74 10.57 -14.31
C VAL A 125 -0.22 11.70 -15.17
N MET A 126 0.88 12.34 -14.78
CA MET A 126 1.50 13.43 -15.54
C MET A 126 2.10 12.97 -16.87
N LEU A 127 2.40 11.67 -17.00
CA LEU A 127 2.93 11.05 -18.21
C LEU A 127 1.85 10.38 -19.07
N GLY A 128 0.55 10.46 -18.66
CA GLY A 128 -0.56 9.83 -19.37
C GLY A 128 -0.57 8.31 -19.30
N MET A 129 0.08 7.72 -18.29
CA MET A 129 0.10 6.27 -18.04
C MET A 129 -0.92 5.89 -16.97
N ASP A 130 -1.26 4.58 -16.89
CA ASP A 130 -2.12 4.07 -15.82
C ASP A 130 -1.44 4.30 -14.46
N PRO A 131 -2.10 5.07 -13.57
CA PRO A 131 -1.51 5.43 -12.28
C PRO A 131 -1.71 4.38 -11.20
N THR A 132 -2.27 3.21 -11.48
CA THR A 132 -2.67 2.26 -10.44
C THR A 132 -1.70 1.09 -10.28
N ILE A 133 -1.45 0.70 -9.04
CA ILE A 133 -0.72 -0.51 -8.66
C ILE A 133 -1.43 -1.21 -7.51
N THR A 134 -1.48 -2.55 -7.55
CA THR A 134 -2.01 -3.34 -6.44
C THR A 134 -0.86 -3.80 -5.54
N LEU A 135 -0.90 -3.36 -4.28
CA LEU A 135 0.01 -3.80 -3.24
C LEU A 135 -0.59 -5.01 -2.52
N HIS A 136 0.23 -5.98 -2.21
CA HIS A 136 -0.18 -7.20 -1.52
C HIS A 136 0.56 -7.36 -0.20
N ALA A 137 -0.15 -7.82 0.83
CA ALA A 137 0.43 -8.23 2.09
C ALA A 137 -0.30 -9.45 2.63
N ASP A 138 0.47 -10.41 3.10
CA ASP A 138 -0.01 -11.64 3.70
C ASP A 138 0.56 -11.81 5.10
N SER A 139 -0.25 -12.32 6.01
CA SER A 139 0.19 -12.75 7.33
C SER A 139 -0.49 -14.04 7.73
N GLN A 140 0.23 -14.89 8.45
CA GLN A 140 -0.26 -16.17 8.94
C GLN A 140 -0.01 -16.28 10.43
N MET A 141 -0.98 -16.87 11.14
CA MET A 141 -0.85 -17.15 12.56
C MET A 141 -1.52 -18.48 12.89
N ARG A 142 -0.92 -19.24 13.81
CA ARG A 142 -1.48 -20.50 14.29
C ARG A 142 -2.53 -20.21 15.37
N ILE A 143 -3.62 -20.94 15.33
CA ILE A 143 -4.64 -20.93 16.36
C ILE A 143 -4.17 -21.81 17.51
N GLU A 144 -3.97 -21.21 18.68
CA GLU A 144 -3.58 -21.90 19.89
C GLU A 144 -4.76 -21.86 20.88
N ALA A 145 -5.02 -22.98 21.52
CA ALA A 145 -6.09 -23.08 22.53
C ALA A 145 -5.67 -22.51 23.87
#